data_304df5cf8351337724b44cf269e244b3
#
_entry.id   304df5cf8351337724b44cf269e244b3
#
_cell.length_a   1.000
_cell.length_b   1.000
_cell.length_c   1.000
_cell.angle_alpha   90.00
_cell.angle_beta   90.00
_cell.angle_gamma   90.00
#
_symmetry.space_group_name_H-M   'P 1'
#
loop_
_entity.id
_entity.type
_entity.pdbx_description
1 polymer ?
#
loop_
_entity_poly.entity_id
_entity_poly.type
_entity_poly.pdbx_seq_one_letter_code
_entity_poly.pdbx_strand_id
1 'polypeptide(L)'
;MIKNFIMNHSMRLSMFNEFSHLKLLSIAETRFASVVCMLRRFVEVKMALQQMVISDKWTVYREDAPTAQNAQTVKEKILSDVWWSNVEHILKVTSPIYDMIRVADTDTPCLHLIYEMWDSMIEKVKKEIYLWEGKEHDEVSDYYSVVHDILIARWTKGNNPLHCLAHSLNPRYYSRQWIQEIDGRVPPHKDKEVSQMRMTCFKKFFRIPEELAQVKEEYARFSSCSEEFNDPDSIHDRWAVSPMTWWTNHGQSVPLLMNLAIKLINQPASSSCCERNWSTYSFIHSVKRNALTPERAEDLVFVHSNLRHMSRKTDAYKTGETRMWDVGGDSFDTMAGVGLLEVAELSLDEPELQAVSFGLEIVSLEENEAPVEDVEE
;
A
#
# COMPACT_ATOMS: atom_id res chain seq x y z
N MET A 1 22.24 -5.47 -9.21
CA MET A 1 23.69 -5.75 -9.29
C MET A 1 24.27 -6.11 -7.92
N ILE A 2 24.37 -5.18 -6.92
CA ILE A 2 25.02 -5.41 -5.60
C ILE A 2 24.45 -6.64 -4.88
N LYS A 3 23.14 -6.70 -4.67
CA LYS A 3 22.46 -7.82 -4.03
C LYS A 3 22.79 -9.16 -4.69
N ASN A 4 22.60 -9.27 -5.99
CA ASN A 4 22.85 -10.52 -6.73
C ASN A 4 24.32 -10.91 -6.66
N PHE A 5 25.24 -9.94 -6.72
CA PHE A 5 26.67 -10.18 -6.60
C PHE A 5 27.02 -10.81 -5.24
N ILE A 6 26.44 -10.32 -4.15
CA ILE A 6 26.70 -10.82 -2.80
C ILE A 6 25.99 -12.16 -2.56
N MET A 7 24.70 -12.25 -2.87
CA MET A 7 23.88 -13.42 -2.50
C MET A 7 24.13 -14.66 -3.36
N ASN A 8 24.58 -14.50 -4.60
CA ASN A 8 24.79 -15.64 -5.51
C ASN A 8 26.12 -16.38 -5.27
N HIS A 9 26.86 -16.02 -4.21
CA HIS A 9 28.11 -16.69 -3.89
C HIS A 9 28.28 -16.85 -2.37
N SER A 10 28.47 -18.08 -1.91
CA SER A 10 28.50 -18.43 -0.48
C SER A 10 29.58 -17.67 0.32
N MET A 11 30.78 -17.47 -0.24
CA MET A 11 31.86 -16.73 0.43
C MET A 11 31.51 -15.24 0.58
N ARG A 12 30.95 -14.60 -0.44
CA ARG A 12 30.55 -13.18 -0.38
C ARG A 12 29.40 -12.98 0.60
N LEU A 13 28.43 -13.90 0.60
CA LEU A 13 27.34 -13.90 1.57
C LEU A 13 27.87 -14.12 3.00
N SER A 14 28.82 -15.05 3.19
CA SER A 14 29.46 -15.28 4.49
C SER A 14 30.17 -14.02 4.99
N MET A 15 30.91 -13.32 4.13
CA MET A 15 31.57 -12.06 4.48
C MET A 15 30.55 -10.98 4.90
N PHE A 16 29.43 -10.86 4.17
CA PHE A 16 28.38 -9.91 4.51
C PHE A 16 27.75 -10.23 5.87
N ASN A 17 27.44 -11.50 6.14
CA ASN A 17 26.80 -11.94 7.38
C ASN A 17 27.68 -11.73 8.62
N GLU A 18 28.98 -11.52 8.48
CA GLU A 18 29.86 -11.14 9.60
C GLU A 18 29.59 -9.71 10.11
N PHE A 19 29.13 -8.82 9.24
CA PHE A 19 28.89 -7.42 9.55
C PHE A 19 27.41 -7.08 9.71
N SER A 20 26.50 -7.95 9.29
CA SER A 20 25.05 -7.73 9.36
C SER A 20 24.29 -8.97 9.78
N HIS A 21 23.41 -8.82 10.77
CA HIS A 21 22.39 -9.84 11.10
C HIS A 21 21.16 -9.71 10.18
N LEU A 22 21.03 -8.61 9.45
CA LEU A 22 19.96 -8.39 8.49
C LEU A 22 20.37 -8.94 7.13
N LYS A 23 19.45 -9.63 6.48
CA LYS A 23 19.68 -10.19 5.15
C LYS A 23 19.36 -9.16 4.05
N LEU A 24 20.04 -9.29 2.91
CA LEU A 24 19.70 -8.52 1.71
C LEU A 24 18.42 -9.06 1.07
N LEU A 25 17.57 -8.16 0.61
CA LEU A 25 16.25 -8.50 0.09
C LEU A 25 16.24 -8.62 -1.42
N SER A 26 15.44 -9.56 -1.92
CA SER A 26 15.15 -9.72 -3.35
C SER A 26 13.97 -8.84 -3.77
N ILE A 27 13.94 -8.47 -5.05
CA ILE A 27 12.77 -7.86 -5.66
C ILE A 27 11.83 -9.00 -6.02
N ALA A 28 10.61 -8.96 -5.52
CA ALA A 28 9.54 -9.85 -5.93
C ALA A 28 8.80 -9.20 -7.11
N GLU A 29 8.71 -9.87 -8.25
CA GLU A 29 8.11 -9.33 -9.47
C GLU A 29 6.62 -9.01 -9.30
N THR A 30 5.93 -9.76 -8.46
CA THR A 30 4.49 -9.62 -8.19
C THR A 30 4.17 -8.59 -7.10
N ARG A 31 5.19 -7.99 -6.45
CA ARG A 31 5.01 -7.09 -5.30
C ARG A 31 5.44 -5.67 -5.64
N PHE A 32 4.48 -4.76 -5.75
CA PHE A 32 4.73 -3.35 -6.08
C PHE A 32 5.72 -2.65 -5.15
N ALA A 33 5.71 -3.01 -3.87
CA ALA A 33 6.54 -2.37 -2.84
C ALA A 33 7.96 -2.95 -2.74
N SER A 34 8.27 -4.08 -3.39
CA SER A 34 9.51 -4.83 -3.17
C SER A 34 10.76 -4.02 -3.47
N VAL A 35 10.73 -3.14 -4.48
CA VAL A 35 11.85 -2.27 -4.82
C VAL A 35 12.12 -1.25 -3.71
N VAL A 36 11.08 -0.59 -3.20
CA VAL A 36 11.19 0.41 -2.12
C VAL A 36 11.71 -0.25 -0.86
N CYS A 37 11.18 -1.41 -0.51
CA CYS A 37 11.62 -2.19 0.63
C CYS A 37 13.08 -2.64 0.52
N MET A 38 13.50 -3.12 -0.67
CA MET A 38 14.89 -3.46 -0.94
C MET A 38 15.81 -2.25 -0.76
N LEU A 39 15.44 -1.07 -1.29
CA LEU A 39 16.23 0.14 -1.14
C LEU A 39 16.31 0.61 0.32
N ARG A 40 15.21 0.54 1.07
CA ARG A 40 15.21 0.82 2.52
C ARG A 40 16.18 -0.11 3.24
N ARG A 41 16.13 -1.42 2.96
CA ARG A 41 17.07 -2.39 3.52
C ARG A 41 18.52 -2.08 3.15
N PHE A 42 18.80 -1.62 1.92
CA PHE A 42 20.14 -1.20 1.55
C PHE A 42 20.67 -0.06 2.42
N VAL A 43 19.84 0.92 2.74
CA VAL A 43 20.21 2.02 3.65
C VAL A 43 20.46 1.51 5.06
N GLU A 44 19.63 0.60 5.58
CA GLU A 44 19.81 -0.01 6.91
C GLU A 44 21.14 -0.76 7.03
N VAL A 45 21.54 -1.48 5.98
CA VAL A 45 22.77 -2.27 5.97
C VAL A 45 23.98 -1.55 5.35
N LYS A 46 23.86 -0.24 5.08
CA LYS A 46 24.93 0.57 4.46
C LYS A 46 26.28 0.37 5.13
N MET A 47 26.33 0.52 6.45
CA MET A 47 27.57 0.38 7.22
C MET A 47 28.18 -1.03 7.11
N ALA A 48 27.33 -2.06 7.16
CA ALA A 48 27.78 -3.44 7.02
C ALA A 48 28.37 -3.71 5.62
N LEU A 49 27.74 -3.19 4.57
CA LEU A 49 28.24 -3.27 3.21
C LEU A 49 29.58 -2.57 3.05
N GLN A 50 29.71 -1.36 3.61
CA GLN A 50 30.96 -0.61 3.57
C GLN A 50 32.08 -1.33 4.34
N GLN A 51 31.81 -1.84 5.54
CA GLN A 51 32.77 -2.61 6.32
C GLN A 51 33.21 -3.87 5.59
N MET A 52 32.27 -4.60 4.97
CA MET A 52 32.59 -5.79 4.19
C MET A 52 33.61 -5.50 3.06
N VAL A 53 33.37 -4.46 2.23
CA VAL A 53 34.21 -4.18 1.06
C VAL A 53 35.57 -3.55 1.38
N ILE A 54 35.77 -3.06 2.61
CA ILE A 54 37.08 -2.58 3.11
C ILE A 54 37.82 -3.62 3.94
N SER A 55 37.19 -4.76 4.28
CA SER A 55 37.79 -5.80 5.13
C SER A 55 38.96 -6.48 4.45
N ASP A 56 39.87 -7.06 5.27
CA ASP A 56 40.99 -7.86 4.76
C ASP A 56 40.52 -9.07 3.98
N LYS A 57 39.41 -9.70 4.39
CA LYS A 57 38.80 -10.82 3.68
C LYS A 57 38.40 -10.49 2.26
N TRP A 58 37.81 -9.32 2.05
CA TRP A 58 37.48 -8.84 0.71
C TRP A 58 38.73 -8.62 -0.14
N THR A 59 39.78 -8.06 0.45
CA THR A 59 41.03 -7.76 -0.23
C THR A 59 41.82 -9.02 -0.65
N VAL A 60 41.76 -10.08 0.20
CA VAL A 60 42.46 -11.34 -0.06
C VAL A 60 41.65 -12.26 -0.99
N TYR A 61 40.35 -12.13 -1.00
CA TYR A 61 39.46 -12.95 -1.82
C TYR A 61 39.73 -12.75 -3.33
N ARG A 62 40.05 -13.86 -4.03
CA ARG A 62 40.38 -13.84 -5.46
C ARG A 62 39.26 -14.51 -6.24
N GLU A 63 38.95 -13.89 -7.36
CA GLU A 63 37.95 -14.35 -8.34
C GLU A 63 38.60 -14.39 -9.72
N ASP A 64 37.93 -15.05 -10.69
CA ASP A 64 38.27 -14.98 -12.10
C ASP A 64 38.14 -13.54 -12.63
N ALA A 65 38.82 -13.23 -13.72
CA ALA A 65 38.96 -11.86 -14.22
C ALA A 65 37.62 -11.15 -14.48
N PRO A 66 36.58 -11.76 -15.06
CA PRO A 66 35.27 -11.11 -15.24
C PRO A 66 34.58 -10.78 -13.93
N THR A 67 34.67 -11.67 -12.94
CA THR A 67 34.03 -11.47 -11.65
C THR A 67 34.79 -10.47 -10.79
N ALA A 68 36.13 -10.41 -10.92
CA ALA A 68 36.96 -9.40 -10.26
C ALA A 68 36.59 -7.97 -10.69
N GLN A 69 36.28 -7.74 -11.97
CA GLN A 69 35.80 -6.44 -12.45
C GLN A 69 34.44 -6.09 -11.85
N ASN A 70 33.52 -7.05 -11.74
CA ASN A 70 32.25 -6.86 -11.06
C ASN A 70 32.44 -6.56 -9.56
N ALA A 71 33.37 -7.22 -8.89
CA ALA A 71 33.71 -6.96 -7.49
C ALA A 71 34.20 -5.52 -7.29
N GLN A 72 35.06 -5.03 -8.17
CA GLN A 72 35.55 -3.66 -8.12
C GLN A 72 34.43 -2.66 -8.33
N THR A 73 33.55 -2.87 -9.32
CA THR A 73 32.37 -2.02 -9.56
C THR A 73 31.41 -2.00 -8.37
N VAL A 74 31.21 -3.14 -7.73
CA VAL A 74 30.37 -3.24 -6.52
C VAL A 74 31.00 -2.46 -5.37
N LYS A 75 32.30 -2.62 -5.15
CA LYS A 75 33.05 -1.87 -4.13
C LYS A 75 32.95 -0.36 -4.35
N GLU A 76 33.17 0.10 -5.57
CA GLU A 76 33.10 1.53 -5.92
C GLU A 76 31.70 2.11 -5.66
N LYS A 77 30.64 1.39 -6.03
CA LYS A 77 29.26 1.82 -5.73
C LYS A 77 28.98 1.88 -4.24
N ILE A 78 29.38 0.85 -3.47
CA ILE A 78 29.15 0.79 -2.02
C ILE A 78 29.91 1.90 -1.29
N LEU A 79 31.08 2.33 -1.78
CA LEU A 79 31.87 3.41 -1.19
C LEU A 79 31.50 4.78 -1.74
N SER A 80 30.65 4.87 -2.76
CA SER A 80 30.29 6.16 -3.38
C SER A 80 29.19 6.87 -2.60
N ASP A 81 29.48 8.01 -2.02
CA ASP A 81 28.49 8.87 -1.36
C ASP A 81 27.42 9.36 -2.34
N VAL A 82 27.80 9.63 -3.59
CA VAL A 82 26.86 10.03 -4.65
C VAL A 82 25.84 8.93 -4.91
N TRP A 83 26.27 7.67 -4.93
CA TRP A 83 25.36 6.55 -5.13
C TRP A 83 24.34 6.44 -3.96
N TRP A 84 24.81 6.57 -2.71
CA TRP A 84 23.93 6.56 -1.55
C TRP A 84 22.96 7.74 -1.52
N SER A 85 23.45 8.93 -1.85
CA SER A 85 22.60 10.12 -1.96
C SER A 85 21.47 9.92 -2.99
N ASN A 86 21.76 9.31 -4.14
CA ASN A 86 20.73 8.97 -5.13
C ASN A 86 19.73 7.93 -4.61
N VAL A 87 20.18 6.92 -3.86
CA VAL A 87 19.28 5.94 -3.22
C VAL A 87 18.34 6.61 -2.22
N GLU A 88 18.88 7.48 -1.37
CA GLU A 88 18.09 8.24 -0.39
C GLU A 88 17.10 9.18 -1.07
N HIS A 89 17.51 9.85 -2.16
CA HIS A 89 16.61 10.69 -2.96
C HIS A 89 15.44 9.89 -3.55
N ILE A 90 15.74 8.75 -4.20
CA ILE A 90 14.69 7.86 -4.74
C ILE A 90 13.71 7.44 -3.64
N LEU A 91 14.22 7.08 -2.46
CA LEU A 91 13.37 6.71 -1.33
C LEU A 91 12.50 7.87 -0.86
N LYS A 92 13.04 9.09 -0.77
CA LYS A 92 12.26 10.28 -0.37
C LYS A 92 11.12 10.57 -1.36
N VAL A 93 11.40 10.52 -2.66
CA VAL A 93 10.39 10.75 -3.71
C VAL A 93 9.36 9.62 -3.75
N THR A 94 9.76 8.37 -3.54
CA THR A 94 8.84 7.23 -3.63
C THR A 94 8.10 6.92 -2.32
N SER A 95 8.57 7.39 -1.16
CA SER A 95 7.91 7.14 0.12
C SER A 95 6.48 7.64 0.18
N PRO A 96 6.13 8.87 -0.25
CA PRO A 96 4.74 9.32 -0.23
C PRO A 96 3.81 8.43 -1.06
N ILE A 97 4.31 7.94 -2.20
CA ILE A 97 3.57 7.03 -3.09
C ILE A 97 3.37 5.68 -2.39
N TYR A 98 4.45 5.14 -1.82
CA TYR A 98 4.42 3.89 -1.08
C TYR A 98 3.44 3.95 0.10
N ASP A 99 3.52 5.01 0.91
CA ASP A 99 2.68 5.17 2.10
C ASP A 99 1.20 5.26 1.73
N MET A 100 0.86 5.99 0.67
CA MET A 100 -0.51 6.05 0.16
C MET A 100 -1.02 4.69 -0.30
N ILE A 101 -0.24 3.97 -1.12
CA ILE A 101 -0.63 2.64 -1.61
C ILE A 101 -0.80 1.68 -0.43
N ARG A 102 0.08 1.76 0.58
CA ARG A 102 -0.01 0.94 1.79
C ARG A 102 -1.33 1.12 2.53
N VAL A 103 -1.77 2.36 2.72
CA VAL A 103 -3.06 2.64 3.36
C VAL A 103 -4.21 2.13 2.51
N ALA A 104 -4.17 2.38 1.20
CA ALA A 104 -5.22 1.94 0.26
C ALA A 104 -5.32 0.42 0.14
N ASP A 105 -4.24 -0.32 0.44
CA ASP A 105 -4.15 -1.78 0.33
C ASP A 105 -4.59 -2.50 1.62
N THR A 106 -4.89 -1.78 2.69
CA THR A 106 -5.39 -2.36 3.95
C THR A 106 -6.89 -2.66 3.88
N ASP A 107 -7.37 -3.42 4.86
CA ASP A 107 -8.80 -3.68 5.07
C ASP A 107 -9.50 -2.50 5.78
N THR A 108 -8.74 -1.45 6.11
CA THR A 108 -9.25 -0.27 6.81
C THR A 108 -10.14 0.55 5.87
N PRO A 109 -11.31 1.00 6.32
CA PRO A 109 -12.16 1.90 5.56
C PRO A 109 -11.44 3.20 5.21
N CYS A 110 -11.09 3.39 3.95
CA CYS A 110 -10.33 4.55 3.49
C CYS A 110 -10.80 5.13 2.16
N LEU A 111 -11.90 4.63 1.57
CA LEU A 111 -12.41 5.12 0.29
C LEU A 111 -12.62 6.65 0.29
N HIS A 112 -13.13 7.19 1.39
CA HIS A 112 -13.40 8.63 1.58
C HIS A 112 -12.15 9.49 1.77
N LEU A 113 -10.97 8.87 1.92
CA LEU A 113 -9.69 9.54 2.10
C LEU A 113 -8.86 9.59 0.81
N ILE A 114 -9.14 8.72 -0.17
CA ILE A 114 -8.29 8.51 -1.35
C ILE A 114 -8.04 9.80 -2.13
N TYR A 115 -9.06 10.62 -2.35
CA TYR A 115 -8.91 11.87 -3.09
C TYR A 115 -7.90 12.82 -2.41
N GLU A 116 -8.09 13.08 -1.13
CA GLU A 116 -7.19 13.92 -0.31
C GLU A 116 -5.79 13.33 -0.17
N MET A 117 -5.69 12.01 -0.02
CA MET A 117 -4.40 11.31 0.04
C MET A 117 -3.63 11.44 -1.26
N TRP A 118 -4.34 11.43 -2.40
CA TRP A 118 -3.72 11.59 -3.71
C TRP A 118 -3.13 12.98 -3.88
N ASP A 119 -3.90 14.03 -3.57
CA ASP A 119 -3.43 15.41 -3.64
C ASP A 119 -2.24 15.65 -2.69
N SER A 120 -2.37 15.20 -1.44
CA SER A 120 -1.28 15.27 -0.45
C SER A 120 -0.02 14.51 -0.88
N MET A 121 -0.17 13.37 -1.55
CA MET A 121 0.96 12.59 -2.08
C MET A 121 1.67 13.36 -3.20
N ILE A 122 0.94 13.95 -4.15
CA ILE A 122 1.52 14.75 -5.23
C ILE A 122 2.33 15.92 -4.66
N GLU A 123 1.77 16.66 -3.70
CA GLU A 123 2.45 17.78 -3.06
C GLU A 123 3.74 17.36 -2.31
N LYS A 124 3.70 16.24 -1.62
CA LYS A 124 4.89 15.69 -0.95
C LYS A 124 5.96 15.27 -1.96
N VAL A 125 5.59 14.61 -3.05
CA VAL A 125 6.51 14.25 -4.13
C VAL A 125 7.13 15.51 -4.75
N LYS A 126 6.33 16.55 -5.04
CA LYS A 126 6.81 17.84 -5.53
C LYS A 126 7.86 18.43 -4.61
N LYS A 127 7.53 18.52 -3.33
CA LYS A 127 8.43 19.07 -2.31
C LYS A 127 9.78 18.37 -2.27
N GLU A 128 9.80 17.04 -2.30
CA GLU A 128 11.05 16.27 -2.26
C GLU A 128 11.90 16.45 -3.52
N ILE A 129 11.27 16.57 -4.70
CA ILE A 129 11.98 16.83 -5.97
C ILE A 129 12.58 18.25 -5.96
N TYR A 130 11.79 19.25 -5.58
CA TYR A 130 12.23 20.65 -5.56
C TYR A 130 13.36 20.87 -4.54
N LEU A 131 13.25 20.23 -3.37
CA LEU A 131 14.32 20.26 -2.38
C LEU A 131 15.62 19.63 -2.91
N TRP A 132 15.54 18.55 -3.67
CA TRP A 132 16.70 17.92 -4.28
C TRP A 132 17.36 18.77 -5.37
N GLU A 133 16.54 19.44 -6.19
CA GLU A 133 17.02 20.33 -7.25
C GLU A 133 17.45 21.71 -6.72
N GLY A 134 17.17 22.03 -5.47
CA GLY A 134 17.41 23.37 -4.87
C GLY A 134 16.55 24.45 -5.49
N LYS A 135 15.33 24.12 -5.92
CA LYS A 135 14.37 25.02 -6.55
C LYS A 135 13.32 25.55 -5.58
N GLU A 136 12.86 26.75 -5.84
CA GLU A 136 11.68 27.33 -5.18
C GLU A 136 10.39 26.74 -5.76
N HIS A 137 9.29 26.88 -5.01
CA HIS A 137 8.00 26.24 -5.34
C HIS A 137 7.37 26.69 -6.65
N ASP A 138 7.67 27.90 -7.12
CA ASP A 138 7.17 28.54 -8.35
C ASP A 138 8.09 28.34 -9.57
N GLU A 139 9.26 27.77 -9.38
CA GLU A 139 10.18 27.45 -10.48
C GLU A 139 9.71 26.23 -11.29
N VAL A 140 10.15 26.15 -12.53
CA VAL A 140 9.86 25.01 -13.40
C VAL A 140 10.88 23.89 -13.18
N SER A 141 10.38 22.69 -12.96
CA SER A 141 11.18 21.45 -12.88
C SER A 141 10.73 20.48 -13.96
N ASP A 142 11.62 20.16 -14.90
CA ASP A 142 11.37 19.13 -15.93
C ASP A 142 11.23 17.75 -15.29
N TYR A 143 12.03 17.48 -14.26
CA TYR A 143 11.95 16.21 -13.53
C TYR A 143 10.58 16.05 -12.84
N TYR A 144 10.13 17.08 -12.11
CA TYR A 144 8.80 17.04 -11.51
C TYR A 144 7.70 16.93 -12.57
N SER A 145 7.81 17.65 -13.69
CA SER A 145 6.81 17.59 -14.76
C SER A 145 6.61 16.16 -15.27
N VAL A 146 7.70 15.42 -15.52
CA VAL A 146 7.62 14.02 -15.95
C VAL A 146 6.97 13.13 -14.87
N VAL A 147 7.37 13.29 -13.61
CA VAL A 147 6.80 12.51 -12.51
C VAL A 147 5.32 12.84 -12.31
N HIS A 148 4.97 14.12 -12.35
CA HIS A 148 3.59 14.60 -12.25
C HIS A 148 2.70 14.02 -13.36
N ASP A 149 3.15 14.04 -14.61
CA ASP A 149 2.40 13.47 -15.73
C ASP A 149 2.14 11.97 -15.55
N ILE A 150 3.11 11.23 -15.03
CA ILE A 150 2.94 9.81 -14.68
C ILE A 150 1.87 9.65 -13.59
N LEU A 151 1.92 10.47 -12.54
CA LEU A 151 0.95 10.41 -11.45
C LEU A 151 -0.45 10.75 -11.95
N ILE A 152 -0.62 11.84 -12.71
CA ILE A 152 -1.92 12.23 -13.28
C ILE A 152 -2.46 11.16 -14.23
N ALA A 153 -1.63 10.57 -15.09
CA ALA A 153 -2.06 9.46 -15.95
C ALA A 153 -2.55 8.25 -15.13
N ARG A 154 -1.93 7.97 -13.99
CA ARG A 154 -2.38 6.91 -13.08
C ARG A 154 -3.66 7.28 -12.37
N TRP A 155 -3.81 8.51 -11.91
CA TRP A 155 -5.06 9.02 -11.34
C TRP A 155 -6.21 8.89 -12.34
N THR A 156 -6.05 9.41 -13.53
CA THR A 156 -7.08 9.38 -14.58
C THR A 156 -7.52 7.95 -14.91
N LYS A 157 -6.59 6.99 -14.86
CA LYS A 157 -6.90 5.58 -15.12
C LYS A 157 -7.56 4.89 -13.93
N GLY A 158 -7.16 5.24 -12.70
CA GLY A 158 -7.62 4.60 -11.45
C GLY A 158 -8.77 5.33 -10.76
N ASN A 159 -8.99 6.60 -11.08
CA ASN A 159 -10.05 7.38 -10.45
C ASN A 159 -11.43 6.83 -10.80
N ASN A 160 -12.17 6.49 -9.76
CA ASN A 160 -13.56 6.10 -9.86
C ASN A 160 -14.44 7.24 -9.31
N PRO A 161 -15.57 7.58 -9.93
CA PRO A 161 -16.50 8.57 -9.38
C PRO A 161 -16.87 8.36 -7.90
N LEU A 162 -16.76 7.13 -7.40
CA LEU A 162 -16.98 6.81 -5.98
C LEU A 162 -15.94 7.45 -5.05
N HIS A 163 -14.69 7.64 -5.47
CA HIS A 163 -13.67 8.34 -4.67
C HIS A 163 -14.10 9.79 -4.41
N CYS A 164 -14.50 10.49 -5.46
CA CYS A 164 -15.00 11.87 -5.35
C CYS A 164 -16.29 11.97 -4.53
N LEU A 165 -17.22 11.01 -4.73
CA LEU A 165 -18.44 10.97 -3.94
C LEU A 165 -18.14 10.72 -2.46
N ALA A 166 -17.34 9.71 -2.13
CA ALA A 166 -16.98 9.38 -0.76
C ALA A 166 -16.23 10.55 -0.09
N HIS A 167 -15.29 11.19 -0.81
CA HIS A 167 -14.61 12.40 -0.37
C HIS A 167 -15.63 13.52 -0.04
N SER A 168 -16.61 13.74 -0.93
CA SER A 168 -17.62 14.78 -0.73
C SER A 168 -18.60 14.51 0.43
N LEU A 169 -18.63 13.29 0.95
CA LEU A 169 -19.46 12.90 2.10
C LEU A 169 -18.69 12.88 3.42
N ASN A 170 -17.39 13.17 3.41
CA ASN A 170 -16.62 13.29 4.63
C ASN A 170 -16.80 14.68 5.25
N PRO A 171 -17.43 14.78 6.46
CA PRO A 171 -17.70 16.06 7.10
C PRO A 171 -16.45 16.89 7.36
N ARG A 172 -15.31 16.25 7.61
CA ARG A 172 -14.03 16.89 7.93
C ARG A 172 -13.61 17.91 6.88
N TYR A 173 -13.89 17.65 5.60
CA TYR A 173 -13.50 18.54 4.49
C TYR A 173 -14.33 19.80 4.34
N TYR A 174 -15.31 20.00 5.22
CA TYR A 174 -16.11 21.21 5.36
C TYR A 174 -15.77 22.00 6.63
N SER A 175 -14.87 21.49 7.47
CA SER A 175 -14.44 22.17 8.69
C SER A 175 -13.49 23.33 8.38
N ARG A 176 -13.58 24.39 9.20
CA ARG A 176 -12.66 25.53 9.06
C ARG A 176 -11.21 25.13 9.27
N GLN A 177 -10.96 24.20 10.19
CA GLN A 177 -9.63 23.70 10.49
C GLN A 177 -8.97 23.09 9.26
N TRP A 178 -9.69 22.20 8.54
CA TRP A 178 -9.15 21.58 7.33
C TRP A 178 -8.92 22.59 6.21
N ILE A 179 -9.87 23.52 6.00
CA ILE A 179 -9.77 24.55 4.93
C ILE A 179 -8.59 25.49 5.17
N GLN A 180 -8.31 25.84 6.44
CA GLN A 180 -7.25 26.79 6.80
C GLN A 180 -5.86 26.14 6.99
N GLU A 181 -5.77 24.83 7.01
CA GLU A 181 -4.52 24.10 7.20
C GLU A 181 -3.55 24.28 6.01
N ILE A 182 -4.08 24.40 4.80
CA ILE A 182 -3.29 24.64 3.58
C ILE A 182 -3.99 25.69 2.74
N ASP A 183 -3.22 26.69 2.30
CA ASP A 183 -3.73 27.75 1.43
C ASP A 183 -4.26 27.21 0.10
N GLY A 184 -5.40 27.73 -0.33
CA GLY A 184 -6.03 27.32 -1.59
C GLY A 184 -6.96 26.10 -1.50
N ARG A 185 -7.06 25.44 -0.35
CA ARG A 185 -8.06 24.36 -0.16
C ARG A 185 -9.47 24.90 -0.30
N VAL A 186 -10.29 24.14 -1.02
CA VAL A 186 -11.72 24.43 -1.19
C VAL A 186 -12.55 23.24 -0.71
N PRO A 187 -13.71 23.48 -0.09
CA PRO A 187 -14.57 22.38 0.31
C PRO A 187 -15.11 21.63 -0.92
N PRO A 188 -15.41 20.33 -0.81
CA PRO A 188 -15.75 19.44 -1.93
C PRO A 188 -16.89 19.91 -2.82
N HIS A 189 -17.85 20.70 -2.31
CA HIS A 189 -18.95 21.22 -3.11
C HIS A 189 -18.53 22.36 -4.05
N LYS A 190 -17.38 22.99 -3.81
CA LYS A 190 -16.80 24.03 -4.67
C LYS A 190 -15.81 23.48 -5.69
N ASP A 191 -15.35 22.24 -5.50
CA ASP A 191 -14.51 21.56 -6.47
C ASP A 191 -15.33 21.07 -7.66
N LYS A 192 -14.86 21.39 -8.89
CA LYS A 192 -15.57 21.06 -10.13
C LYS A 192 -15.56 19.58 -10.43
N GLU A 193 -14.42 18.92 -10.27
CA GLU A 193 -14.26 17.48 -10.54
C GLU A 193 -15.11 16.67 -9.56
N VAL A 194 -14.96 16.93 -8.27
CA VAL A 194 -15.73 16.27 -7.21
C VAL A 194 -17.23 16.45 -7.42
N SER A 195 -17.67 17.67 -7.78
CA SER A 195 -19.09 17.96 -8.02
C SER A 195 -19.65 17.22 -9.22
N GLN A 196 -18.91 17.13 -10.33
CA GLN A 196 -19.35 16.39 -11.52
C GLN A 196 -19.44 14.88 -11.24
N MET A 197 -18.43 14.32 -10.60
CA MET A 197 -18.38 12.89 -10.29
C MET A 197 -19.45 12.49 -9.27
N ARG A 198 -19.68 13.31 -8.24
CA ARG A 198 -20.80 13.13 -7.28
C ARG A 198 -22.14 13.09 -7.99
N MET A 199 -22.41 14.03 -8.89
CA MET A 199 -23.66 14.06 -9.65
C MET A 199 -23.85 12.84 -10.55
N THR A 200 -22.77 12.34 -11.13
CA THR A 200 -22.76 11.09 -11.90
C THR A 200 -23.16 9.90 -11.02
N CYS A 201 -22.62 9.83 -9.81
CA CYS A 201 -22.98 8.80 -8.85
C CYS A 201 -24.42 8.90 -8.36
N PHE A 202 -24.89 10.11 -8.01
CA PHE A 202 -26.28 10.29 -7.59
C PHE A 202 -27.28 9.77 -8.64
N LYS A 203 -27.05 10.08 -9.93
CA LYS A 203 -27.89 9.58 -11.01
C LYS A 203 -27.85 8.05 -11.17
N LYS A 204 -26.76 7.40 -10.79
CA LYS A 204 -26.63 5.93 -10.81
C LYS A 204 -27.33 5.26 -9.63
N PHE A 205 -27.20 5.83 -8.43
CA PHE A 205 -27.75 5.26 -7.20
C PHE A 205 -29.24 5.54 -7.03
N PHE A 206 -29.68 6.74 -7.38
CA PHE A 206 -31.06 7.20 -7.23
C PHE A 206 -31.70 7.30 -8.61
N ARG A 207 -32.34 6.20 -9.05
CA ARG A 207 -32.99 6.14 -10.35
C ARG A 207 -34.39 6.73 -10.36
N ILE A 208 -35.00 6.85 -9.19
CA ILE A 208 -36.32 7.46 -8.97
C ILE A 208 -36.13 8.98 -8.93
N PRO A 209 -36.83 9.77 -9.80
CA PRO A 209 -36.64 11.22 -9.88
C PRO A 209 -36.83 11.94 -8.55
N GLU A 210 -37.79 11.49 -7.75
CA GLU A 210 -38.13 12.06 -6.43
C GLU A 210 -36.97 11.84 -5.44
N GLU A 211 -36.40 10.64 -5.37
CA GLU A 211 -35.25 10.33 -4.53
C GLU A 211 -34.01 11.11 -4.98
N LEU A 212 -33.83 11.23 -6.31
CA LEU A 212 -32.72 12.02 -6.86
C LEU A 212 -32.84 13.50 -6.52
N ALA A 213 -34.06 14.05 -6.53
CA ALA A 213 -34.31 15.43 -6.10
C ALA A 213 -34.05 15.58 -4.61
N GLN A 214 -34.55 14.66 -3.79
CA GLN A 214 -34.37 14.66 -2.34
C GLN A 214 -32.90 14.58 -1.93
N VAL A 215 -32.13 13.64 -2.49
CA VAL A 215 -30.70 13.49 -2.11
C VAL A 215 -29.85 14.71 -2.49
N LYS A 216 -30.21 15.40 -3.57
CA LYS A 216 -29.56 16.68 -3.94
C LYS A 216 -29.86 17.79 -2.92
N GLU A 217 -31.07 17.87 -2.44
CA GLU A 217 -31.48 18.83 -1.42
C GLU A 217 -30.80 18.49 -0.07
N GLU A 218 -30.83 17.24 0.34
CA GLU A 218 -30.11 16.74 1.53
C GLU A 218 -28.62 17.08 1.48
N TYR A 219 -27.98 16.87 0.30
CA TYR A 219 -26.58 17.25 0.11
C TYR A 219 -26.37 18.79 0.16
N ALA A 220 -27.28 19.57 -0.40
CA ALA A 220 -27.18 21.03 -0.35
C ALA A 220 -27.22 21.52 1.11
N ARG A 221 -28.11 21.01 1.94
CA ARG A 221 -28.19 21.33 3.37
C ARG A 221 -26.90 20.97 4.11
N PHE A 222 -26.43 19.72 3.92
CA PHE A 222 -25.17 19.24 4.50
C PHE A 222 -23.96 20.11 4.11
N SER A 223 -23.80 20.38 2.81
CA SER A 223 -22.61 21.06 2.27
C SER A 223 -22.57 22.55 2.55
N SER A 224 -23.73 23.20 2.67
CA SER A 224 -23.86 24.62 3.01
C SER A 224 -23.90 24.88 4.52
N CYS A 225 -23.87 23.86 5.36
CA CYS A 225 -24.05 23.99 6.81
C CYS A 225 -25.34 24.75 7.16
N SER A 226 -26.46 24.44 6.47
CA SER A 226 -27.75 25.06 6.74
C SER A 226 -28.63 24.19 7.64
N GLU A 227 -29.67 24.83 8.18
CA GLU A 227 -30.64 24.19 9.09
C GLU A 227 -29.96 23.50 10.27
N GLU A 228 -30.23 22.24 10.52
CA GLU A 228 -29.66 21.43 11.61
C GLU A 228 -28.13 21.32 11.56
N PHE A 229 -27.53 21.45 10.38
CA PHE A 229 -26.06 21.40 10.22
C PHE A 229 -25.36 22.71 10.59
N ASN A 230 -26.11 23.76 10.91
CA ASN A 230 -25.59 25.02 11.46
C ASN A 230 -25.50 25.03 12.98
N ASP A 231 -25.88 23.93 13.61
CA ASP A 231 -25.71 23.73 15.05
C ASP A 231 -24.23 23.76 15.44
N PRO A 232 -23.85 24.46 16.54
CA PRO A 232 -22.45 24.54 16.98
C PRO A 232 -21.79 23.19 17.22
N ASP A 233 -22.47 22.21 17.76
CA ASP A 233 -21.94 20.87 18.02
C ASP A 233 -21.72 20.14 16.68
N SER A 234 -22.65 20.21 15.74
CA SER A 234 -22.50 19.67 14.40
C SER A 234 -21.28 20.24 13.67
N ILE A 235 -21.04 21.55 13.76
CA ILE A 235 -19.90 22.24 13.15
C ILE A 235 -18.59 21.81 13.83
N HIS A 236 -18.56 21.76 15.16
CA HIS A 236 -17.39 21.34 15.93
C HIS A 236 -17.00 19.90 15.62
N ASP A 237 -17.97 19.02 15.63
CA ASP A 237 -17.79 17.59 15.44
C ASP A 237 -17.32 17.19 14.05
N ARG A 238 -17.51 18.06 13.02
CA ARG A 238 -16.94 17.82 11.67
C ARG A 238 -15.43 17.57 11.70
N TRP A 239 -14.73 18.17 12.64
CA TRP A 239 -13.30 17.99 12.84
C TRP A 239 -12.96 17.03 13.97
N ALA A 240 -13.70 17.09 15.06
CA ALA A 240 -13.36 16.47 16.33
C ALA A 240 -13.62 14.96 16.37
N VAL A 241 -14.62 14.47 15.64
CA VAL A 241 -14.99 13.04 15.65
C VAL A 241 -14.75 12.36 14.31
N SER A 242 -14.85 11.02 14.30
CA SER A 242 -14.76 10.26 13.07
C SER A 242 -15.93 10.59 12.12
N PRO A 243 -15.75 10.52 10.80
CA PRO A 243 -16.84 10.74 9.85
C PRO A 243 -18.06 9.85 10.10
N MET A 244 -17.84 8.61 10.53
CA MET A 244 -18.91 7.67 10.86
C MET A 244 -19.70 8.13 12.07
N THR A 245 -19.00 8.54 13.13
CA THR A 245 -19.62 9.07 14.36
C THR A 245 -20.42 10.33 14.05
N TRP A 246 -19.86 11.22 13.23
CA TRP A 246 -20.55 12.43 12.83
C TRP A 246 -21.87 12.15 12.12
N TRP A 247 -21.88 11.28 11.12
CA TRP A 247 -23.10 10.92 10.39
C TRP A 247 -24.14 10.26 11.29
N THR A 248 -23.70 9.43 12.23
CA THR A 248 -24.61 8.78 13.19
C THR A 248 -25.30 9.79 14.10
N ASN A 249 -24.56 10.81 14.55
CA ASN A 249 -25.08 11.80 15.49
C ASN A 249 -25.91 12.90 14.80
N HIS A 250 -25.50 13.34 13.61
CA HIS A 250 -26.03 14.55 12.99
C HIS A 250 -26.76 14.31 11.64
N GLY A 251 -26.76 13.08 11.12
CA GLY A 251 -27.29 12.80 9.77
C GLY A 251 -28.78 12.44 9.71
N GLN A 252 -29.49 12.36 10.83
CA GLN A 252 -30.84 11.79 10.91
C GLN A 252 -31.89 12.53 10.06
N SER A 253 -31.73 13.84 9.86
CA SER A 253 -32.64 14.68 9.06
C SER A 253 -32.46 14.50 7.53
N VAL A 254 -31.39 13.83 7.11
CA VAL A 254 -31.03 13.57 5.70
C VAL A 254 -30.84 12.07 5.44
N PRO A 255 -31.90 11.28 5.52
CA PRO A 255 -31.78 9.82 5.59
C PRO A 255 -31.21 9.17 4.33
N LEU A 256 -31.49 9.68 3.12
CA LEU A 256 -30.93 9.13 1.88
C LEU A 256 -29.42 9.37 1.80
N LEU A 257 -28.99 10.57 2.12
CA LEU A 257 -27.59 10.96 2.12
C LEU A 257 -26.82 10.25 3.23
N MET A 258 -27.37 10.20 4.45
CA MET A 258 -26.79 9.50 5.59
C MET A 258 -26.53 8.02 5.28
N ASN A 259 -27.53 7.31 4.75
CA ASN A 259 -27.40 5.90 4.40
C ASN A 259 -26.31 5.66 3.34
N LEU A 260 -26.22 6.56 2.36
CA LEU A 260 -25.17 6.51 1.34
C LEU A 260 -23.79 6.80 1.93
N ALA A 261 -23.69 7.82 2.78
CA ALA A 261 -22.45 8.22 3.45
C ALA A 261 -21.89 7.07 4.32
N ILE A 262 -22.72 6.48 5.17
CA ILE A 262 -22.34 5.36 6.04
C ILE A 262 -21.80 4.19 5.21
N LYS A 263 -22.45 3.85 4.09
CA LYS A 263 -21.99 2.77 3.22
C LYS A 263 -20.62 3.06 2.60
N LEU A 264 -20.38 4.29 2.12
CA LEU A 264 -19.14 4.64 1.41
C LEU A 264 -17.97 4.90 2.34
N ILE A 265 -18.23 5.52 3.50
CA ILE A 265 -17.19 5.82 4.50
C ILE A 265 -16.62 4.53 5.10
N ASN A 266 -17.41 3.47 5.16
CA ASN A 266 -16.98 2.17 5.67
C ASN A 266 -16.37 1.24 4.61
N GLN A 267 -16.11 1.73 3.38
CA GLN A 267 -15.51 0.90 2.34
C GLN A 267 -13.99 0.99 2.33
N PRO A 268 -13.28 -0.13 2.16
CA PRO A 268 -11.88 -0.11 1.75
C PRO A 268 -11.74 0.48 0.34
N ALA A 269 -10.57 0.97 0.00
CA ALA A 269 -10.34 1.61 -1.29
C ALA A 269 -9.97 0.63 -2.41
N SER A 270 -9.51 -0.57 -2.08
CA SER A 270 -9.03 -1.56 -3.04
C SER A 270 -9.69 -2.93 -2.85
N SER A 271 -9.57 -3.79 -3.87
CA SER A 271 -10.00 -5.19 -3.82
C SER A 271 -8.99 -6.14 -3.18
N SER A 272 -7.86 -5.62 -2.68
CA SER A 272 -6.77 -6.45 -2.15
C SER A 272 -7.19 -7.35 -0.99
N CYS A 273 -8.14 -6.92 -0.17
CA CYS A 273 -8.71 -7.76 0.87
C CYS A 273 -9.44 -8.99 0.29
N CYS A 274 -10.16 -8.81 -0.83
CA CYS A 274 -10.83 -9.90 -1.53
C CYS A 274 -9.81 -10.85 -2.20
N GLU A 275 -8.75 -10.29 -2.79
CA GLU A 275 -7.68 -11.08 -3.41
C GLU A 275 -6.94 -11.92 -2.37
N ARG A 276 -6.61 -11.35 -1.21
CA ARG A 276 -6.03 -12.10 -0.09
C ARG A 276 -6.97 -13.23 0.38
N ASN A 277 -8.26 -12.97 0.43
CA ASN A 277 -9.23 -13.99 0.81
C ASN A 277 -9.33 -15.10 -0.25
N TRP A 278 -9.25 -14.77 -1.53
CA TRP A 278 -9.19 -15.76 -2.62
C TRP A 278 -7.95 -16.64 -2.53
N SER A 279 -6.79 -16.07 -2.18
CA SER A 279 -5.57 -16.84 -1.95
C SER A 279 -5.76 -17.85 -0.81
N THR A 280 -6.34 -17.41 0.31
CA THR A 280 -6.69 -18.30 1.42
C THR A 280 -7.68 -19.40 1.00
N TYR A 281 -8.69 -19.05 0.20
CA TYR A 281 -9.64 -20.02 -0.30
C TYR A 281 -8.95 -21.06 -1.21
N SER A 282 -8.11 -20.63 -2.13
CA SER A 282 -7.37 -21.51 -3.05
C SER A 282 -6.43 -22.46 -2.29
N PHE A 283 -5.82 -21.99 -1.20
CA PHE A 283 -4.99 -22.84 -0.34
C PHE A 283 -5.83 -23.90 0.38
N ILE A 284 -6.96 -23.53 0.95
CA ILE A 284 -7.83 -24.45 1.70
C ILE A 284 -8.51 -25.42 0.73
N HIS A 285 -9.04 -24.92 -0.38
CA HIS A 285 -9.72 -25.69 -1.42
C HIS A 285 -8.77 -26.02 -2.58
N SER A 286 -7.71 -26.76 -2.28
CA SER A 286 -6.71 -27.17 -3.29
C SER A 286 -7.06 -28.51 -3.92
N VAL A 287 -6.49 -28.79 -5.10
CA VAL A 287 -6.65 -30.07 -5.82
C VAL A 287 -6.22 -31.27 -4.93
N LYS A 288 -5.26 -31.07 -4.03
CA LYS A 288 -4.84 -32.09 -3.05
C LYS A 288 -5.93 -32.39 -1.99
N ARG A 289 -6.90 -31.52 -1.83
CA ARG A 289 -8.02 -31.64 -0.86
C ARG A 289 -9.36 -31.68 -1.56
N ASN A 290 -9.44 -32.39 -2.69
CA ASN A 290 -10.63 -32.45 -3.58
C ASN A 290 -11.88 -33.07 -2.95
N ALA A 291 -11.78 -33.67 -1.77
CA ALA A 291 -12.92 -34.20 -1.00
C ALA A 291 -13.64 -33.13 -0.17
N LEU A 292 -13.16 -31.87 -0.18
CA LEU A 292 -13.80 -30.78 0.54
C LEU A 292 -14.96 -30.21 -0.27
N THR A 293 -16.16 -30.13 0.33
CA THR A 293 -17.28 -29.45 -0.31
C THR A 293 -17.06 -27.92 -0.28
N PRO A 294 -17.61 -27.15 -1.24
CA PRO A 294 -17.49 -25.68 -1.23
C PRO A 294 -17.93 -25.05 0.09
N GLU A 295 -19.03 -25.49 0.68
CA GLU A 295 -19.54 -24.99 1.98
C GLU A 295 -18.54 -25.19 3.11
N ARG A 296 -17.92 -26.37 3.18
CA ARG A 296 -16.87 -26.64 4.15
C ARG A 296 -15.61 -25.82 3.91
N ALA A 297 -15.28 -25.52 2.64
CA ALA A 297 -14.16 -24.65 2.33
C ALA A 297 -14.45 -23.21 2.79
N GLU A 298 -15.68 -22.70 2.58
CA GLU A 298 -16.13 -21.39 3.05
C GLU A 298 -16.04 -21.28 4.57
N ASP A 299 -16.54 -22.27 5.31
CA ASP A 299 -16.44 -22.32 6.77
C ASP A 299 -14.99 -22.27 7.26
N LEU A 300 -14.10 -23.04 6.62
CA LEU A 300 -12.68 -23.05 6.96
C LEU A 300 -11.98 -21.73 6.63
N VAL A 301 -12.30 -21.09 5.51
CA VAL A 301 -11.80 -19.75 5.16
C VAL A 301 -12.28 -18.73 6.18
N PHE A 302 -13.55 -18.78 6.57
CA PHE A 302 -14.09 -17.89 7.59
C PHE A 302 -13.36 -18.05 8.93
N VAL A 303 -13.21 -19.29 9.41
CA VAL A 303 -12.50 -19.59 10.67
C VAL A 303 -11.04 -19.15 10.58
N HIS A 304 -10.33 -19.50 9.51
CA HIS A 304 -8.94 -19.12 9.29
C HIS A 304 -8.75 -17.59 9.30
N SER A 305 -9.56 -16.87 8.53
CA SER A 305 -9.47 -15.42 8.45
C SER A 305 -9.76 -14.74 9.78
N ASN A 306 -10.78 -15.21 10.51
CA ASN A 306 -11.11 -14.66 11.84
C ASN A 306 -10.03 -14.97 12.89
N LEU A 307 -9.48 -16.17 12.93
CA LEU A 307 -8.37 -16.52 13.82
C LEU A 307 -7.15 -15.65 13.53
N ARG A 308 -6.85 -15.39 12.26
CA ARG A 308 -5.78 -14.51 11.82
C ARG A 308 -6.02 -13.06 12.30
N HIS A 309 -7.22 -12.52 12.14
CA HIS A 309 -7.57 -11.20 12.67
C HIS A 309 -7.50 -11.11 14.18
N MET A 310 -7.86 -12.16 14.88
CA MET A 310 -7.75 -12.22 16.35
C MET A 310 -6.29 -12.29 16.79
N SER A 311 -5.46 -13.11 16.13
CA SER A 311 -4.03 -13.24 16.46
C SER A 311 -3.27 -11.93 16.28
N ARG A 312 -3.60 -11.13 15.25
CA ARG A 312 -3.00 -9.80 15.01
C ARG A 312 -3.20 -8.80 16.17
N LYS A 313 -4.20 -8.99 17.01
CA LYS A 313 -4.47 -8.15 18.18
C LYS A 313 -3.66 -8.53 19.41
N THR A 314 -3.00 -9.68 19.39
CA THR A 314 -2.25 -10.21 20.55
C THR A 314 -0.85 -9.60 20.63
N ASP A 315 -0.30 -9.51 21.86
CA ASP A 315 1.08 -9.08 22.06
C ASP A 315 2.08 -10.07 21.47
N ALA A 316 1.77 -11.37 21.49
CA ALA A 316 2.60 -12.41 20.87
C ALA A 316 2.78 -12.19 19.36
N TYR A 317 1.76 -11.68 18.66
CA TYR A 317 1.88 -11.32 17.25
C TYR A 317 2.80 -10.12 17.04
N LYS A 318 2.78 -9.14 17.95
CA LYS A 318 3.53 -7.89 17.82
C LYS A 318 4.99 -8.02 18.27
N THR A 319 5.26 -8.80 19.30
CA THR A 319 6.56 -8.84 20.00
C THR A 319 7.11 -10.25 20.21
N GLY A 320 6.33 -11.31 20.02
CA GLY A 320 6.74 -12.71 20.21
C GLY A 320 7.72 -13.23 19.16
N GLU A 321 8.19 -14.45 19.33
CA GLU A 321 9.09 -15.13 18.38
C GLU A 321 8.49 -15.25 16.97
N THR A 322 7.18 -15.43 16.89
CA THR A 322 6.39 -15.51 15.65
C THR A 322 5.78 -14.17 15.27
N ARG A 323 6.35 -13.06 15.72
CA ARG A 323 5.82 -11.73 15.45
C ARG A 323 5.60 -11.50 13.97
N MET A 324 4.41 -10.93 13.66
CA MET A 324 4.05 -10.58 12.28
C MET A 324 4.21 -11.75 11.30
N TRP A 325 3.84 -12.95 11.76
CA TRP A 325 3.94 -14.19 11.02
C TRP A 325 3.14 -14.20 9.70
N ASP A 326 2.12 -13.36 9.62
CA ASP A 326 1.33 -13.13 8.41
C ASP A 326 1.72 -11.78 7.78
N VAL A 327 2.49 -11.81 6.77
CA VAL A 327 3.09 -10.64 6.08
C VAL A 327 2.10 -9.55 5.67
N GLY A 328 0.82 -9.82 5.70
CA GLY A 328 -0.22 -8.81 5.54
C GLY A 328 -0.52 -7.97 6.76
N GLY A 329 0.28 -8.05 7.84
CA GLY A 329 0.11 -7.25 9.06
C GLY A 329 0.20 -5.75 8.81
N ASP A 330 -0.65 -5.00 9.51
CA ASP A 330 -0.87 -3.56 9.31
C ASP A 330 0.30 -2.67 9.79
N SER A 331 1.35 -3.26 10.40
CA SER A 331 2.46 -2.50 11.00
C SER A 331 3.77 -2.77 10.29
N PHE A 332 3.96 -2.18 9.12
CA PHE A 332 5.28 -2.12 8.46
C PHE A 332 6.27 -1.18 9.16
N ASP A 333 5.82 -0.37 10.12
CA ASP A 333 6.65 0.61 10.81
C ASP A 333 7.57 0.03 11.89
N THR A 334 7.37 -1.22 12.30
CA THR A 334 8.25 -1.91 13.25
C THR A 334 9.22 -2.86 12.54
N MET A 335 9.95 -2.35 11.56
CA MET A 335 10.93 -3.10 10.77
C MET A 335 12.27 -3.36 11.49
N ALA A 336 12.34 -3.25 12.80
CA ALA A 336 13.55 -3.58 13.53
C ALA A 336 13.73 -5.12 13.61
N GLY A 337 14.42 -5.66 12.66
CA GLY A 337 15.23 -6.87 12.88
C GLY A 337 14.66 -8.23 12.53
N VAL A 338 13.67 -8.39 11.67
CA VAL A 338 13.31 -9.71 11.12
C VAL A 338 13.10 -9.62 9.63
N GLY A 339 13.49 -10.68 8.94
CA GLY A 339 13.27 -10.91 7.52
C GLY A 339 11.82 -10.86 7.06
N LEU A 340 11.12 -9.80 7.44
CA LEU A 340 9.75 -9.47 7.00
C LEU A 340 9.65 -9.49 5.49
N LEU A 341 10.77 -9.26 4.79
CA LEU A 341 10.84 -9.25 3.36
C LEU A 341 11.39 -10.55 2.77
N GLU A 342 12.00 -11.39 3.56
CA GLU A 342 12.19 -12.80 3.17
C GLU A 342 10.85 -13.52 3.18
N VAL A 343 10.01 -13.14 4.11
CA VAL A 343 8.62 -13.58 4.19
C VAL A 343 7.74 -12.78 3.22
N ALA A 344 8.17 -11.61 2.70
CA ALA A 344 7.44 -10.85 1.67
C ALA A 344 7.66 -11.38 0.25
N GLU A 345 8.63 -12.23 0.02
CA GLU A 345 8.67 -13.06 -1.19
C GLU A 345 7.63 -14.19 -1.13
N LEU A 346 7.29 -14.62 0.09
CA LEU A 346 6.29 -15.63 0.38
C LEU A 346 5.19 -14.97 1.22
N SER A 347 4.04 -14.70 0.67
CA SER A 347 2.85 -14.32 1.43
C SER A 347 2.30 -15.57 2.11
N LEU A 348 1.74 -15.43 3.33
CA LEU A 348 0.95 -16.52 3.93
C LEU A 348 -0.27 -16.89 3.09
N ASP A 349 -0.64 -16.00 2.17
CA ASP A 349 -1.66 -16.25 1.18
C ASP A 349 -1.09 -17.03 -0.02
N GLU A 350 0.23 -17.29 -0.08
CA GLU A 350 0.86 -18.13 -1.11
C GLU A 350 1.14 -19.54 -0.58
N PRO A 351 0.84 -20.57 -1.40
CA PRO A 351 0.97 -21.97 -0.98
C PRO A 351 2.36 -22.34 -0.46
N GLU A 352 3.41 -21.77 -1.03
CA GLU A 352 4.81 -22.02 -0.65
C GLU A 352 5.11 -21.60 0.79
N LEU A 353 4.68 -20.40 1.19
CA LEU A 353 4.92 -19.92 2.55
C LEU A 353 4.09 -20.67 3.57
N GLN A 354 2.87 -21.02 3.20
CA GLN A 354 2.04 -21.84 4.08
C GLN A 354 2.63 -23.23 4.26
N ALA A 355 3.20 -23.82 3.19
CA ALA A 355 3.92 -25.08 3.27
C ALA A 355 5.12 -25.00 4.23
N VAL A 356 5.92 -23.93 4.15
CA VAL A 356 7.06 -23.69 5.05
C VAL A 356 6.60 -23.45 6.48
N SER A 357 5.57 -22.62 6.69
CA SER A 357 5.07 -22.28 8.03
C SER A 357 4.43 -23.46 8.76
N PHE A 358 3.88 -24.42 8.02
CA PHE A 358 3.27 -25.62 8.58
C PHE A 358 4.17 -26.86 8.50
N GLY A 359 5.45 -26.71 8.09
CA GLY A 359 6.39 -27.80 7.97
C GLY A 359 6.02 -28.83 6.88
N LEU A 360 5.28 -28.39 5.86
CA LEU A 360 4.91 -29.22 4.71
C LEU A 360 6.03 -29.17 3.67
N GLU A 361 6.44 -30.33 3.13
CA GLU A 361 7.38 -30.37 2.01
C GLU A 361 6.74 -29.76 0.75
N ILE A 362 7.45 -28.81 0.15
CA ILE A 362 7.04 -28.23 -1.15
C ILE A 362 7.35 -29.28 -2.22
N VAL A 363 6.33 -29.95 -2.70
CA VAL A 363 6.43 -30.78 -3.90
C VAL A 363 6.31 -29.83 -5.09
N SER A 364 7.43 -29.55 -5.76
CA SER A 364 7.43 -28.86 -7.05
C SER A 364 6.54 -29.63 -8.01
N LEU A 365 5.45 -29.00 -8.44
CA LEU A 365 4.67 -29.49 -9.58
C LEU A 365 5.49 -29.18 -10.84
N GLU A 366 6.32 -30.12 -11.27
CA GLU A 366 6.73 -30.15 -12.67
C GLU A 366 5.47 -30.34 -13.49
N GLU A 367 5.18 -29.36 -14.31
CA GLU A 367 4.15 -29.42 -15.35
C GLU A 367 4.53 -30.58 -16.30
N ASN A 368 3.96 -31.73 -16.09
CA ASN A 368 3.89 -32.75 -17.12
C ASN A 368 2.86 -32.31 -18.15
N GLU A 369 3.28 -31.54 -19.13
CA GLU A 369 2.58 -31.44 -20.39
C GLU A 369 2.53 -32.84 -21.03
N ALA A 370 1.39 -33.48 -20.94
CA ALA A 370 1.11 -34.66 -21.71
C ALA A 370 1.00 -34.27 -23.20
N PRO A 371 1.66 -34.99 -24.11
CA PRO A 371 1.54 -34.69 -25.53
C PRO A 371 0.08 -34.92 -26.00
N VAL A 372 -0.47 -33.92 -26.67
CA VAL A 372 -1.73 -34.04 -27.40
C VAL A 372 -1.49 -35.00 -28.54
N GLU A 373 -2.05 -36.21 -28.47
CA GLU A 373 -2.16 -37.10 -29.64
C GLU A 373 -3.17 -36.50 -30.58
N ASP A 374 -2.70 -36.14 -31.77
CA ASP A 374 -3.52 -35.86 -32.94
C ASP A 374 -4.31 -37.14 -33.30
N VAL A 375 -5.61 -37.10 -33.16
CA VAL A 375 -6.51 -38.10 -33.76
C VAL A 375 -7.03 -37.49 -35.06
N GLU A 376 -6.41 -37.89 -36.17
CA GLU A 376 -7.06 -37.87 -37.51
C GLU A 376 -8.16 -38.93 -37.52
N GLU A 377 -9.41 -38.50 -37.73
CA GLU A 377 -10.39 -39.01 -38.72
C GLU A 377 -11.70 -38.24 -38.59
#